data_5842b68e67ebe07345ada09dea54e16c
#
_entry.id   5842b68e67ebe07345ada09dea54e16c
#
_cell.length_a   1.000
_cell.length_b   1.000
_cell.length_c   1.000
_cell.angle_alpha   90.00
_cell.angle_beta   90.00
_cell.angle_gamma   90.00
#
_symmetry.space_group_name_H-M   'P 1'
#
loop_
_entity.id
_entity.type
_entity.pdbx_description
1 polymer ?
#
loop_
_entity_poly.entity_id
_entity_poly.type
_entity_poly.pdbx_seq_one_letter_code
_entity_poly.pdbx_strand_id
1 'polypeptide(L)'
;MAQPTNRDYYKILGITAKTPKKDIKKKYRELAKKYHPDTNQGSKEAEDKFKIVSEAYEVLSNALKRKEYDRQRSYKTQSRAQPSGGRPAWDREPPGGFGRRPPPGGNEQYYQEPFAAEPEPVDPNMPTSGFDLQFIIDVPLPIVALGGVIPYSYEKYVKCQDCDGSGMQGDDECPVCQGKQLIVRSVTLNVKIPPGVANQYTLAIIKEGGEGKNGGPPGELFLKINTLPHPKFKRIKNDIISEVIISRKLADEGGTLVAETLNGSKTIQVEEGTLIGEELLISGEGAAISWGKKRGALIIKFNIEEDDS
;
A
#
# COMPACT_ATOMS: atom_id res chain seq x y z
N MET A 1 1.35 -11.98 1.93
CA MET A 1 2.60 -11.22 2.19
C MET A 1 3.73 -11.97 1.50
N ALA A 2 4.22 -11.45 0.38
CA ALA A 2 5.38 -12.03 -0.29
C ALA A 2 6.60 -11.73 0.57
N GLN A 3 7.35 -12.75 0.96
CA GLN A 3 8.60 -12.61 1.69
C GLN A 3 9.58 -11.79 0.85
N PRO A 4 10.38 -10.89 1.45
CA PRO A 4 11.37 -10.11 0.72
C PRO A 4 12.41 -11.08 0.13
N THR A 5 12.33 -11.26 -1.18
CA THR A 5 13.30 -12.06 -1.93
C THR A 5 14.67 -11.40 -1.79
N ASN A 6 15.67 -12.17 -1.36
CA ASN A 6 17.06 -11.71 -1.14
C ASN A 6 17.80 -11.47 -2.48
N ARG A 7 17.08 -10.96 -3.50
CA ARG A 7 17.57 -10.82 -4.88
C ARG A 7 18.02 -9.39 -5.16
N ASP A 8 19.16 -9.24 -5.84
CA ASP A 8 19.65 -7.92 -6.29
C ASP A 8 19.02 -7.56 -7.63
N TYR A 9 17.93 -6.77 -7.61
CA TYR A 9 17.18 -6.37 -8.81
C TYR A 9 18.02 -5.56 -9.79
N TYR A 10 19.01 -4.80 -9.34
CA TYR A 10 19.94 -4.11 -10.24
C TYR A 10 20.82 -5.09 -11.03
N LYS A 11 21.31 -6.13 -10.37
CA LYS A 11 22.08 -7.21 -11.04
C LYS A 11 21.22 -8.00 -12.02
N ILE A 12 19.96 -8.27 -11.67
CA ILE A 12 19.00 -9.01 -12.52
C ILE A 12 18.78 -8.28 -13.84
N LEU A 13 18.59 -6.95 -13.81
CA LEU A 13 18.43 -6.15 -15.01
C LEU A 13 19.77 -5.75 -15.69
N GLY A 14 20.92 -6.10 -15.07
CA GLY A 14 22.25 -5.73 -15.59
C GLY A 14 22.52 -4.22 -15.59
N ILE A 15 22.03 -3.51 -14.57
CA ILE A 15 22.10 -2.05 -14.42
C ILE A 15 22.71 -1.67 -13.07
N THR A 16 23.00 -0.39 -12.88
CA THR A 16 23.50 0.17 -11.62
C THR A 16 22.42 0.95 -10.86
N ALA A 17 22.63 1.18 -9.57
CA ALA A 17 21.72 1.99 -8.75
C ALA A 17 21.63 3.47 -9.21
N LYS A 18 22.52 3.94 -10.07
CA LYS A 18 22.49 5.30 -10.63
C LYS A 18 21.77 5.38 -11.97
N THR A 19 21.30 4.25 -12.53
CA THR A 19 20.69 4.18 -13.86
C THR A 19 19.34 4.92 -13.88
N PRO A 20 19.11 5.82 -14.87
CA PRO A 20 17.87 6.56 -14.98
C PRO A 20 16.69 5.66 -15.42
N LYS A 21 15.47 6.08 -15.09
CA LYS A 21 14.23 5.31 -15.36
C LYS A 21 14.06 4.93 -16.84
N LYS A 22 14.52 5.79 -17.77
CA LYS A 22 14.45 5.54 -19.23
C LYS A 22 15.25 4.31 -19.63
N ASP A 23 16.44 4.16 -19.05
CA ASP A 23 17.35 3.05 -19.38
C ASP A 23 16.92 1.75 -18.66
N ILE A 24 16.33 1.85 -17.46
CA ILE A 24 15.70 0.70 -16.80
C ILE A 24 14.61 0.09 -17.71
N LYS A 25 13.75 0.94 -18.30
CA LYS A 25 12.70 0.51 -19.24
C LYS A 25 13.29 -0.13 -20.50
N LYS A 26 14.39 0.41 -21.02
CA LYS A 26 15.09 -0.13 -22.19
C LYS A 26 15.63 -1.53 -21.90
N LYS A 27 16.33 -1.71 -20.79
CA LYS A 27 16.90 -3.00 -20.38
C LYS A 27 15.84 -4.05 -20.10
N TYR A 28 14.75 -3.67 -19.45
CA TYR A 28 13.59 -4.55 -19.26
C TYR A 28 13.05 -5.07 -20.60
N ARG A 29 12.85 -4.19 -21.61
CA ARG A 29 12.34 -4.61 -22.92
C ARG A 29 13.28 -5.59 -23.64
N GLU A 30 14.59 -5.38 -23.54
CA GLU A 30 15.59 -6.29 -24.11
C GLU A 30 15.50 -7.69 -23.48
N LEU A 31 15.46 -7.74 -22.14
CA LEU A 31 15.37 -9.01 -21.40
C LEU A 31 13.98 -9.68 -21.53
N ALA A 32 12.91 -8.91 -21.54
CA ALA A 32 11.56 -9.41 -21.74
C ALA A 32 11.40 -10.06 -23.13
N LYS A 33 11.97 -9.46 -24.18
CA LYS A 33 12.00 -10.05 -25.52
C LYS A 33 12.85 -11.33 -25.58
N LYS A 34 13.98 -11.35 -24.86
CA LYS A 34 14.87 -12.52 -24.80
C LYS A 34 14.24 -13.73 -24.11
N TYR A 35 13.45 -13.49 -23.04
CA TYR A 35 12.86 -14.55 -22.22
C TYR A 35 11.34 -14.68 -22.43
N HIS A 36 10.79 -14.11 -23.53
CA HIS A 36 9.37 -14.18 -23.83
C HIS A 36 8.91 -15.63 -24.02
N PRO A 37 7.73 -16.02 -23.44
CA PRO A 37 7.25 -17.39 -23.55
C PRO A 37 7.02 -17.84 -25.00
N ASP A 38 6.60 -16.93 -25.89
CA ASP A 38 6.38 -17.27 -27.31
C ASP A 38 7.68 -17.57 -28.06
N THR A 39 8.80 -16.99 -27.65
CA THR A 39 10.11 -17.22 -28.29
C THR A 39 10.88 -18.38 -27.64
N ASN A 40 10.51 -18.80 -26.44
CA ASN A 40 11.18 -19.86 -25.67
C ASN A 40 10.16 -20.93 -25.23
N GLN A 41 9.34 -21.42 -26.18
CA GLN A 41 8.27 -22.38 -25.92
C GLN A 41 8.80 -23.63 -25.20
N GLY A 42 8.22 -23.94 -24.01
CA GLY A 42 8.53 -25.11 -23.21
C GLY A 42 9.75 -24.99 -22.30
N SER A 43 10.48 -23.86 -22.30
CA SER A 43 11.60 -23.66 -21.39
C SER A 43 11.16 -23.07 -20.04
N LYS A 44 11.03 -23.93 -19.03
CA LYS A 44 10.72 -23.53 -17.64
C LYS A 44 11.73 -22.50 -17.09
N GLU A 45 13.02 -22.64 -17.48
CA GLU A 45 14.05 -21.68 -17.10
C GLU A 45 13.83 -20.27 -17.69
N ALA A 46 13.33 -20.18 -18.93
CA ALA A 46 13.03 -18.89 -19.55
C ALA A 46 11.81 -18.24 -18.87
N GLU A 47 10.80 -19.01 -18.51
CA GLU A 47 9.62 -18.54 -17.77
C GLU A 47 10.00 -18.02 -16.38
N ASP A 48 10.85 -18.74 -15.64
CA ASP A 48 11.31 -18.31 -14.32
C ASP A 48 12.18 -17.04 -14.41
N LYS A 49 13.05 -16.92 -15.42
CA LYS A 49 13.84 -15.71 -15.67
C LYS A 49 12.94 -14.55 -16.05
N PHE A 50 11.88 -14.76 -16.85
CA PHE A 50 10.92 -13.73 -17.21
C PHE A 50 10.16 -13.19 -15.99
N LYS A 51 9.72 -14.09 -15.09
CA LYS A 51 9.07 -13.71 -13.81
C LYS A 51 9.98 -12.81 -12.96
N ILE A 52 11.25 -13.21 -12.81
CA ILE A 52 12.24 -12.48 -12.01
C ILE A 52 12.58 -11.11 -12.64
N VAL A 53 12.70 -11.02 -13.96
CA VAL A 53 12.96 -9.79 -14.69
C VAL A 53 11.76 -8.83 -14.59
N SER A 54 10.54 -9.35 -14.64
CA SER A 54 9.30 -8.57 -14.49
C SER A 54 9.14 -8.02 -13.07
N GLU A 55 9.44 -8.82 -12.05
CA GLU A 55 9.47 -8.40 -10.64
C GLU A 55 10.49 -7.28 -10.42
N ALA A 56 11.71 -7.45 -10.94
CA ALA A 56 12.76 -6.43 -10.84
C ALA A 56 12.35 -5.11 -11.51
N TYR A 57 11.69 -5.16 -12.66
CA TYR A 57 11.20 -3.96 -13.33
C TYR A 57 10.07 -3.29 -12.57
N GLU A 58 9.12 -4.04 -12.01
CA GLU A 58 8.03 -3.50 -11.21
C GLU A 58 8.56 -2.67 -10.02
N VAL A 59 9.56 -3.19 -9.31
CA VAL A 59 10.17 -2.50 -8.17
C VAL A 59 10.99 -1.29 -8.62
N LEU A 60 11.86 -1.41 -9.64
CA LEU A 60 12.80 -0.36 -10.02
C LEU A 60 12.20 0.72 -10.93
N SER A 61 11.08 0.46 -11.60
CA SER A 61 10.37 1.45 -12.43
C SER A 61 9.53 2.43 -11.62
N ASN A 62 9.08 2.04 -10.44
CA ASN A 62 8.33 2.88 -9.52
C ASN A 62 9.28 3.59 -8.54
N ALA A 63 9.25 4.92 -8.52
CA ALA A 63 10.17 5.72 -7.72
C ALA A 63 10.09 5.43 -6.20
N LEU A 64 8.88 5.18 -5.68
CA LEU A 64 8.66 4.87 -4.26
C LEU A 64 9.16 3.47 -3.93
N LYS A 65 8.79 2.45 -4.72
CA LYS A 65 9.25 1.07 -4.53
C LYS A 65 10.78 0.97 -4.65
N ARG A 66 11.38 1.72 -5.59
CA ARG A 66 12.83 1.79 -5.76
C ARG A 66 13.52 2.40 -4.55
N LYS A 67 13.01 3.53 -4.02
CA LYS A 67 13.55 4.18 -2.82
C LYS A 67 13.48 3.27 -1.60
N GLU A 68 12.37 2.56 -1.42
CA GLU A 68 12.21 1.59 -0.34
C GLU A 68 13.17 0.40 -0.50
N TYR A 69 13.30 -0.14 -1.70
CA TYR A 69 14.25 -1.20 -2.01
C TYR A 69 15.71 -0.77 -1.77
N ASP A 70 16.07 0.46 -2.17
CA ASP A 70 17.41 1.02 -1.95
C ASP A 70 17.69 1.23 -0.46
N ARG A 71 16.70 1.66 0.32
CA ARG A 71 16.78 1.75 1.78
C ARG A 71 17.07 0.40 2.42
N GLN A 72 16.30 -0.63 2.08
CA GLN A 72 16.50 -2.00 2.60
C GLN A 72 17.85 -2.59 2.20
N ARG A 73 18.32 -2.28 0.99
CA ARG A 73 19.62 -2.70 0.50
C ARG A 73 20.77 -2.05 1.28
N SER A 74 20.67 -0.76 1.62
CA SER A 74 21.69 -0.06 2.39
C SER A 74 21.84 -0.61 3.82
N TYR A 75 20.73 -0.97 4.49
CA TYR A 75 20.76 -1.64 5.79
C TYR A 75 21.49 -3.00 5.73
N LYS A 76 21.26 -3.80 4.68
CA LYS A 76 21.94 -5.09 4.50
C LYS A 76 23.43 -4.96 4.18
N THR A 77 23.85 -3.87 3.54
CA THR A 77 25.27 -3.66 3.22
C THR A 77 26.03 -3.22 4.47
N GLN A 78 25.43 -2.44 5.36
CA GLN A 78 26.04 -2.04 6.64
C GLN A 78 26.17 -3.23 7.61
N SER A 79 25.19 -4.14 7.66
CA SER A 79 25.30 -5.35 8.50
C SER A 79 26.29 -6.40 7.97
N ARG A 80 26.71 -6.30 6.72
CA ARG A 80 27.74 -7.18 6.14
C ARG A 80 29.17 -6.66 6.23
N ALA A 81 29.35 -5.41 6.61
CA ALA A 81 30.65 -4.75 6.76
C ALA A 81 31.24 -4.89 8.17
N GLN A 82 30.63 -5.65 9.07
CA GLN A 82 31.28 -6.03 10.32
C GLN A 82 32.16 -7.25 10.06
N PRO A 83 33.46 -7.17 10.40
CA PRO A 83 34.34 -8.33 10.34
C PRO A 83 33.82 -9.40 11.30
N SER A 84 33.83 -10.65 10.86
CA SER A 84 33.51 -11.83 11.66
C SER A 84 34.45 -11.93 12.86
N GLY A 85 34.04 -11.38 13.98
CA GLY A 85 34.74 -11.40 15.24
C GLY A 85 33.78 -11.65 16.39
N GLY A 86 33.69 -12.91 16.85
CA GLY A 86 33.24 -13.27 18.17
C GLY A 86 31.74 -13.16 18.46
N ARG A 87 31.14 -14.28 18.88
CA ARG A 87 29.84 -14.33 19.56
C ARG A 87 29.83 -13.35 20.75
N PRO A 88 28.68 -12.65 21.01
CA PRO A 88 28.56 -11.78 22.16
C PRO A 88 28.86 -12.52 23.47
N ALA A 89 29.55 -11.86 24.39
CA ALA A 89 30.11 -12.45 25.61
C ALA A 89 29.07 -12.99 26.63
N TRP A 90 27.77 -12.81 26.40
CA TRP A 90 26.69 -13.30 27.27
C TRP A 90 26.18 -14.72 26.92
N ASP A 91 26.66 -15.30 25.84
CA ASP A 91 26.26 -16.68 25.39
C ASP A 91 27.39 -17.71 25.66
N ARG A 92 28.28 -17.42 26.62
CA ARG A 92 29.31 -18.37 27.09
C ARG A 92 28.97 -18.79 28.51
N GLU A 93 28.59 -20.05 28.68
CA GLU A 93 28.65 -20.73 29.98
C GLU A 93 30.06 -20.64 30.56
N PRO A 94 30.22 -20.32 31.87
CA PRO A 94 31.53 -20.25 32.47
C PRO A 94 32.08 -21.65 32.65
N PRO A 95 33.28 -21.99 32.11
CA PRO A 95 34.00 -23.18 32.57
C PRO A 95 34.59 -22.87 33.94
N GLY A 96 34.19 -23.65 34.91
CA GLY A 96 34.80 -23.64 36.24
C GLY A 96 36.28 -23.90 36.20
N GLY A 97 37.08 -23.14 36.95
CA GLY A 97 38.51 -23.42 37.12
C GLY A 97 39.29 -22.23 37.66
N PHE A 98 39.56 -22.26 38.92
CA PHE A 98 40.54 -21.58 39.76
C PHE A 98 41.68 -20.80 39.10
N GLY A 99 41.84 -19.53 39.58
CA GLY A 99 43.09 -18.92 39.98
C GLY A 99 44.15 -18.66 38.91
N ARG A 100 44.24 -17.40 38.45
CA ARG A 100 45.53 -16.74 38.22
C ARG A 100 45.42 -15.24 38.50
N ARG A 101 46.30 -14.75 39.41
CA ARG A 101 46.55 -13.34 39.72
C ARG A 101 46.93 -12.57 38.44
N PRO A 102 46.49 -11.35 38.23
CA PRO A 102 47.01 -10.48 37.19
C PRO A 102 48.44 -10.01 37.50
N PRO A 103 49.28 -9.85 36.48
CA PRO A 103 50.61 -9.30 36.65
C PRO A 103 50.52 -7.77 36.98
N PRO A 104 51.45 -7.24 37.81
CA PRO A 104 51.50 -5.81 38.11
C PRO A 104 52.15 -5.07 36.94
N GLY A 105 51.50 -4.02 36.47
CA GLY A 105 52.10 -3.03 35.56
C GLY A 105 51.55 -3.08 34.15
N GLY A 106 50.41 -2.45 33.88
CA GLY A 106 49.92 -2.12 32.56
C GLY A 106 49.04 -0.92 32.67
N ASN A 107 49.41 0.14 31.98
CA ASN A 107 48.73 1.42 31.84
C ASN A 107 47.19 1.28 31.86
N GLU A 108 46.55 1.93 32.77
CA GLU A 108 45.13 2.27 32.66
C GLU A 108 44.94 3.27 31.50
N GLN A 109 44.90 2.74 30.28
CA GLN A 109 44.22 3.44 29.20
C GLN A 109 42.74 3.33 29.50
N TYR A 110 42.17 4.39 30.04
CA TYR A 110 40.73 4.65 30.04
C TYR A 110 40.19 4.36 28.64
N TYR A 111 39.44 3.26 28.49
CA TYR A 111 38.48 3.15 27.43
C TYR A 111 37.42 4.20 27.71
N GLN A 112 37.62 5.40 27.16
CA GLN A 112 36.52 6.32 26.94
C GLN A 112 35.56 5.59 26.04
N GLU A 113 34.43 5.14 26.61
CA GLU A 113 33.26 4.82 25.82
C GLU A 113 33.07 6.01 24.86
N PRO A 114 32.84 5.74 23.54
CA PRO A 114 32.51 6.83 22.65
C PRO A 114 31.25 7.45 23.24
N PHE A 115 31.40 8.66 23.76
CA PHE A 115 30.31 9.53 24.17
C PHE A 115 29.26 9.38 23.07
N ALA A 116 28.10 8.82 23.40
CA ALA A 116 26.90 9.03 22.59
C ALA A 116 26.84 10.56 22.45
N ALA A 117 27.14 11.05 21.26
CA ALA A 117 27.06 12.48 20.98
C ALA A 117 25.68 12.90 21.46
N GLU A 118 25.62 13.73 22.48
CA GLU A 118 24.36 14.36 22.89
C GLU A 118 23.76 14.93 21.60
N PRO A 119 22.48 14.66 21.31
CA PRO A 119 21.88 15.20 20.11
C PRO A 119 22.11 16.72 20.13
N GLU A 120 22.79 17.22 19.10
CA GLU A 120 23.05 18.66 18.99
C GLU A 120 21.74 19.40 19.24
N PRO A 121 21.75 20.49 20.03
CA PRO A 121 20.55 21.25 20.32
C PRO A 121 19.91 21.68 18.98
N VAL A 122 18.80 21.09 18.64
CA VAL A 122 18.05 21.41 17.42
C VAL A 122 17.58 22.84 17.57
N ASP A 123 17.97 23.70 16.63
CA ASP A 123 17.53 25.11 16.62
C ASP A 123 15.98 25.13 16.64
N PRO A 124 15.36 25.70 17.67
CA PRO A 124 13.90 25.74 17.81
C PRO A 124 13.20 26.45 16.63
N ASN A 125 13.96 27.28 15.88
CA ASN A 125 13.47 28.00 14.71
C ASN A 125 13.69 27.24 13.38
N MET A 126 14.28 26.05 13.42
CA MET A 126 14.53 25.29 12.20
C MET A 126 13.20 24.80 11.60
N PRO A 127 13.01 24.94 10.25
CA PRO A 127 11.82 24.40 9.56
C PRO A 127 11.67 22.90 9.80
N THR A 128 10.54 22.49 10.35
CA THR A 128 10.25 21.10 10.66
C THR A 128 9.04 20.63 9.83
N SER A 129 9.20 19.54 9.08
CA SER A 129 8.09 18.95 8.32
C SER A 129 6.97 18.49 9.24
N GLY A 130 5.76 18.63 8.76
CA GLY A 130 4.57 18.07 9.41
C GLY A 130 4.58 16.54 9.40
N PHE A 131 3.80 15.96 10.31
CA PHE A 131 3.68 14.52 10.43
C PHE A 131 2.80 13.94 9.32
N ASP A 132 3.20 12.77 8.81
CA ASP A 132 2.33 11.97 7.97
C ASP A 132 1.20 11.37 8.81
N LEU A 133 -0.01 11.36 8.25
CA LEU A 133 -1.20 10.81 8.89
C LEU A 133 -1.63 9.54 8.17
N GLN A 134 -2.08 8.55 8.93
CA GLN A 134 -2.56 7.29 8.37
C GLN A 134 -3.90 6.91 9.01
N PHE A 135 -4.93 6.75 8.16
CA PHE A 135 -6.27 6.34 8.59
C PHE A 135 -6.82 5.22 7.69
N ILE A 136 -7.89 4.60 8.17
CA ILE A 136 -8.70 3.65 7.42
C ILE A 136 -9.97 4.38 6.99
N ILE A 137 -10.34 4.26 5.71
CA ILE A 137 -11.58 4.80 5.17
C ILE A 137 -12.49 3.67 4.72
N ASP A 138 -13.72 3.66 5.22
CA ASP A 138 -14.77 2.73 4.82
C ASP A 138 -15.41 3.19 3.52
N VAL A 139 -15.36 2.35 2.50
CA VAL A 139 -15.81 2.69 1.15
C VAL A 139 -16.85 1.67 0.69
N PRO A 140 -18.06 2.09 0.28
CA PRO A 140 -19.07 1.21 -0.28
C PRO A 140 -18.58 0.46 -1.53
N LEU A 141 -18.97 -0.80 -1.67
CA LEU A 141 -18.58 -1.66 -2.80
C LEU A 141 -18.80 -1.02 -4.18
N PRO A 142 -19.93 -0.34 -4.48
CA PRO A 142 -20.11 0.32 -5.78
C PRO A 142 -19.04 1.36 -6.08
N ILE A 143 -18.64 2.14 -5.10
CA ILE A 143 -17.60 3.18 -5.27
C ILE A 143 -16.22 2.55 -5.43
N VAL A 144 -15.90 1.48 -4.69
CA VAL A 144 -14.65 0.73 -4.89
C VAL A 144 -14.60 0.09 -6.28
N ALA A 145 -15.74 -0.42 -6.78
CA ALA A 145 -15.83 -1.09 -8.06
C ALA A 145 -15.79 -0.12 -9.26
N LEU A 146 -16.49 1.01 -9.17
CA LEU A 146 -16.73 1.92 -10.29
C LEU A 146 -15.93 3.22 -10.20
N GLY A 147 -15.36 3.51 -9.05
CA GLY A 147 -14.78 4.80 -8.72
C GLY A 147 -15.82 5.79 -8.22
N GLY A 148 -15.36 6.87 -7.62
CA GLY A 148 -16.25 7.92 -7.11
C GLY A 148 -15.51 8.91 -6.22
N VAL A 149 -16.26 9.77 -5.55
CA VAL A 149 -15.75 10.74 -4.59
C VAL A 149 -16.49 10.56 -3.28
N ILE A 150 -15.76 10.53 -2.17
CA ILE A 150 -16.32 10.39 -0.83
C ILE A 150 -15.81 11.54 0.04
N PRO A 151 -16.67 12.25 0.78
CA PRO A 151 -16.24 13.17 1.80
C PRO A 151 -15.65 12.38 2.98
N TYR A 152 -14.47 12.78 3.42
CA TYR A 152 -13.78 12.19 4.56
C TYR A 152 -13.34 13.27 5.54
N SER A 153 -13.79 13.17 6.78
CA SER A 153 -13.44 14.10 7.84
C SER A 153 -12.43 13.47 8.78
N TYR A 154 -11.37 14.21 9.10
CA TYR A 154 -10.29 13.78 9.98
C TYR A 154 -9.70 14.97 10.72
N GLU A 155 -8.96 14.71 11.77
CA GLU A 155 -8.27 15.74 12.54
C GLU A 155 -6.81 15.82 12.13
N LYS A 156 -6.33 17.05 11.93
CA LYS A 156 -4.91 17.31 11.67
C LYS A 156 -4.42 18.55 12.41
N TYR A 157 -3.11 18.60 12.59
CA TYR A 157 -2.47 19.82 13.03
C TYR A 157 -2.46 20.86 11.91
N VAL A 158 -2.99 22.04 12.20
CA VAL A 158 -3.00 23.21 11.31
C VAL A 158 -2.33 24.40 11.99
N LYS A 159 -1.85 25.36 11.22
CA LYS A 159 -1.29 26.59 11.79
C LYS A 159 -2.33 27.29 12.64
N CYS A 160 -1.90 27.77 13.81
CA CYS A 160 -2.72 28.60 14.65
C CYS A 160 -3.03 29.92 13.93
N GLN A 161 -4.31 30.21 13.71
CA GLN A 161 -4.74 31.41 13.00
C GLN A 161 -4.57 32.68 13.82
N ASP A 162 -4.57 32.58 15.15
CA ASP A 162 -4.47 33.74 16.05
C ASP A 162 -3.06 34.34 16.13
N CYS A 163 -2.03 33.52 15.86
CA CYS A 163 -0.63 33.97 15.82
C CYS A 163 0.05 33.67 14.47
N ASP A 164 -0.72 33.26 13.47
CA ASP A 164 -0.23 32.92 12.14
C ASP A 164 0.92 31.87 12.14
N GLY A 165 0.92 31.00 13.17
CA GLY A 165 1.92 29.97 13.34
C GLY A 165 3.24 30.46 13.95
N SER A 166 3.31 31.69 14.48
CA SER A 166 4.49 32.20 15.19
C SER A 166 4.62 31.60 16.61
N GLY A 167 3.49 31.24 17.22
CA GLY A 167 3.42 30.83 18.63
C GLY A 167 3.35 31.98 19.61
N MET A 168 3.51 33.25 19.16
CA MET A 168 3.59 34.44 19.99
C MET A 168 2.52 35.47 19.60
N GLN A 169 2.07 36.27 20.54
CA GLN A 169 1.28 37.48 20.33
C GLN A 169 1.97 38.65 21.01
N GLY A 170 2.73 39.44 20.25
CA GLY A 170 3.67 40.41 20.81
C GLY A 170 4.81 39.71 21.53
N ASP A 171 5.05 40.07 22.78
CA ASP A 171 6.11 39.48 23.62
C ASP A 171 5.62 38.24 24.41
N ASP A 172 4.32 37.94 24.39
CA ASP A 172 3.73 36.84 25.14
C ASP A 172 3.41 35.61 24.25
N GLU A 173 3.35 34.45 24.90
CA GLU A 173 2.91 33.21 24.22
C GLU A 173 1.44 33.35 23.76
N CYS A 174 1.15 32.89 22.53
CA CYS A 174 -0.20 32.87 22.02
C CYS A 174 -1.13 32.06 22.92
N PRO A 175 -2.22 32.62 23.46
CA PRO A 175 -3.10 31.94 24.40
C PRO A 175 -3.84 30.74 23.79
N VAL A 176 -4.02 30.72 22.46
CA VAL A 176 -4.75 29.64 21.74
C VAL A 176 -3.86 28.44 21.53
N CYS A 177 -2.65 28.58 21.02
CA CYS A 177 -1.75 27.47 20.79
C CYS A 177 -0.70 27.26 21.91
N GLN A 178 -0.63 28.14 22.89
CA GLN A 178 0.31 28.05 24.03
C GLN A 178 1.75 27.86 23.55
N GLY A 179 2.20 28.70 22.65
CA GLY A 179 3.54 28.66 22.06
C GLY A 179 3.76 27.51 21.05
N LYS A 180 2.81 26.57 20.90
CA LYS A 180 3.00 25.36 20.07
C LYS A 180 2.93 25.62 18.56
N GLN A 181 2.52 26.81 18.12
CA GLN A 181 2.40 27.23 16.72
C GLN A 181 1.26 26.52 15.96
N LEU A 182 0.88 25.32 16.36
CA LEU A 182 -0.12 24.47 15.72
C LEU A 182 -1.27 24.16 16.66
N ILE A 183 -2.46 24.00 16.09
CA ILE A 183 -3.66 23.53 16.78
C ILE A 183 -4.28 22.34 16.04
N VAL A 184 -5.02 21.48 16.74
CA VAL A 184 -5.76 20.39 16.12
C VAL A 184 -7.06 20.94 15.57
N ARG A 185 -7.41 20.61 14.32
CA ARG A 185 -8.65 21.00 13.66
C ARG A 185 -9.21 19.85 12.85
N SER A 186 -10.53 19.69 12.88
CA SER A 186 -11.23 18.78 11.97
C SER A 186 -11.30 19.40 10.57
N VAL A 187 -10.93 18.63 9.57
CA VAL A 187 -10.91 19.01 8.16
C VAL A 187 -11.68 17.99 7.35
N THR A 188 -12.49 18.42 6.40
CA THR A 188 -13.20 17.54 5.47
C THR A 188 -12.58 17.64 4.09
N LEU A 189 -12.20 16.49 3.53
CA LEU A 189 -11.59 16.35 2.22
C LEU A 189 -12.47 15.48 1.32
N ASN A 190 -12.66 15.89 0.06
CA ASN A 190 -13.29 15.06 -0.95
C ASN A 190 -12.27 14.10 -1.56
N VAL A 191 -12.29 12.84 -1.11
CA VAL A 191 -11.36 11.80 -1.52
C VAL A 191 -11.84 11.14 -2.81
N LYS A 192 -11.04 11.23 -3.86
CA LYS A 192 -11.31 10.55 -5.13
C LYS A 192 -10.81 9.10 -5.07
N ILE A 193 -11.75 8.16 -5.10
CA ILE A 193 -11.46 6.73 -5.11
C ILE A 193 -11.29 6.27 -6.56
N PRO A 194 -10.13 5.70 -6.93
CA PRO A 194 -9.91 5.18 -8.27
C PRO A 194 -10.82 3.99 -8.56
N PRO A 195 -11.34 3.86 -9.79
CA PRO A 195 -12.19 2.74 -10.18
C PRO A 195 -11.45 1.40 -10.13
N GLY A 196 -12.11 0.38 -9.57
CA GLY A 196 -11.57 -0.97 -9.48
C GLY A 196 -10.48 -1.18 -8.43
N VAL A 197 -10.28 -0.22 -7.54
CA VAL A 197 -9.26 -0.29 -6.48
C VAL A 197 -9.43 -1.56 -5.64
N ALA A 198 -8.31 -2.14 -5.20
CA ALA A 198 -8.34 -3.34 -4.36
C ALA A 198 -8.70 -2.98 -2.90
N ASN A 199 -9.29 -3.94 -2.18
CA ASN A 199 -9.42 -3.81 -0.73
C ASN A 199 -8.03 -3.69 -0.09
N GLN A 200 -7.90 -2.91 0.99
CA GLN A 200 -6.64 -2.62 1.69
C GLN A 200 -5.61 -1.81 0.85
N TYR A 201 -6.04 -1.25 -0.28
CA TYR A 201 -5.19 -0.33 -1.05
C TYR A 201 -4.99 0.97 -0.28
N THR A 202 -3.77 1.52 -0.30
CA THR A 202 -3.44 2.78 0.36
C THR A 202 -3.35 3.90 -0.66
N LEU A 203 -4.21 4.91 -0.50
CA LEU A 203 -4.15 6.17 -1.23
C LEU A 203 -3.22 7.13 -0.49
N ALA A 204 -2.27 7.73 -1.20
CA ALA A 204 -1.45 8.81 -0.69
C ALA A 204 -1.97 10.15 -1.23
N ILE A 205 -2.28 11.08 -0.33
CA ILE A 205 -2.76 12.42 -0.66
C ILE A 205 -1.70 13.40 -0.17
N ILE A 206 -1.05 14.04 -1.13
CA ILE A 206 0.11 14.92 -0.91
C ILE A 206 -0.36 16.19 -0.19
N LYS A 207 0.42 16.62 0.82
CA LYS A 207 0.20 17.84 1.60
C LYS A 207 -1.07 17.88 2.46
N GLU A 208 -1.73 16.74 2.64
CA GLU A 208 -2.93 16.63 3.49
C GLU A 208 -2.65 16.02 4.87
N GLY A 209 -1.40 15.81 5.23
CA GLY A 209 -0.95 15.47 6.58
C GLY A 209 -0.98 16.66 7.55
N GLY A 210 -0.30 16.55 8.66
CA GLY A 210 -0.13 17.66 9.62
C GLY A 210 0.70 18.80 9.02
N GLU A 211 0.40 20.03 9.40
CA GLU A 211 1.21 21.18 9.02
C GLU A 211 2.60 21.13 9.68
N GLY A 212 3.60 21.63 8.97
CA GLY A 212 4.95 21.81 9.51
C GLY A 212 5.08 23.05 10.38
N LYS A 213 6.13 23.09 11.20
CA LYS A 213 6.51 24.25 12.01
C LYS A 213 7.56 25.09 11.30
N ASN A 214 7.64 26.38 11.66
CA ASN A 214 8.67 27.30 11.17
C ASN A 214 8.81 27.32 9.64
N GLY A 215 7.68 27.21 8.91
CA GLY A 215 7.70 27.17 7.45
C GLY A 215 8.06 25.81 6.83
N GLY A 216 8.16 24.76 7.62
CA GLY A 216 8.36 23.40 7.11
C GLY A 216 7.17 22.94 6.28
N PRO A 217 7.37 22.00 5.33
CA PRO A 217 6.30 21.48 4.50
C PRO A 217 5.31 20.65 5.30
N PRO A 218 4.03 20.57 4.88
CA PRO A 218 3.07 19.65 5.47
C PRO A 218 3.43 18.20 5.14
N GLY A 219 3.01 17.25 6.00
CA GLY A 219 3.10 15.82 5.77
C GLY A 219 2.11 15.32 4.72
N GLU A 220 2.08 14.02 4.51
CA GLU A 220 1.16 13.33 3.61
C GLU A 220 0.03 12.64 4.39
N LEU A 221 -1.12 12.46 3.73
CA LEU A 221 -2.24 11.69 4.28
C LEU A 221 -2.32 10.35 3.54
N PHE A 222 -2.22 9.25 4.27
CA PHE A 222 -2.37 7.89 3.77
C PHE A 222 -3.72 7.33 4.20
N LEU A 223 -4.59 7.06 3.24
CA LEU A 223 -5.91 6.46 3.47
C LEU A 223 -5.91 5.01 2.99
N LYS A 224 -6.07 4.09 3.94
CA LYS A 224 -6.20 2.67 3.65
C LYS A 224 -7.66 2.33 3.42
N ILE A 225 -7.99 1.88 2.22
CA ILE A 225 -9.37 1.56 1.82
C ILE A 225 -9.82 0.26 2.48
N ASN A 226 -10.91 0.34 3.22
CA ASN A 226 -11.67 -0.81 3.70
C ASN A 226 -12.98 -0.89 2.93
N THR A 227 -13.17 -1.97 2.16
CA THR A 227 -14.39 -2.15 1.37
C THR A 227 -15.51 -2.66 2.25
N LEU A 228 -16.59 -1.88 2.37
CA LEU A 228 -17.79 -2.32 3.09
C LEU A 228 -18.48 -3.46 2.32
N PRO A 229 -18.96 -4.49 3.03
CA PRO A 229 -19.77 -5.54 2.43
C PRO A 229 -21.07 -4.96 1.87
N HIS A 230 -21.55 -5.53 0.75
CA HIS A 230 -22.82 -5.15 0.15
C HIS A 230 -23.84 -6.27 0.33
N PRO A 231 -25.13 -5.98 0.65
CA PRO A 231 -26.12 -7.02 0.94
C PRO A 231 -26.42 -7.94 -0.25
N LYS A 232 -26.36 -7.41 -1.48
CA LYS A 232 -26.72 -8.15 -2.71
C LYS A 232 -25.51 -8.52 -3.57
N PHE A 233 -24.36 -7.87 -3.42
CA PHE A 233 -23.22 -8.03 -4.31
C PHE A 233 -21.97 -8.47 -3.56
N LYS A 234 -21.28 -9.43 -4.13
CA LYS A 234 -19.98 -9.91 -3.68
C LYS A 234 -18.95 -9.73 -4.78
N ARG A 235 -17.84 -9.06 -4.49
CA ARG A 235 -16.76 -8.89 -5.46
C ARG A 235 -15.74 -10.01 -5.36
N ILE A 236 -15.43 -10.65 -6.49
CA ILE A 236 -14.34 -11.61 -6.65
C ILE A 236 -13.42 -11.08 -7.75
N LYS A 237 -12.25 -10.54 -7.38
CA LYS A 237 -11.33 -9.86 -8.30
C LYS A 237 -12.00 -8.68 -9.02
N ASN A 238 -12.31 -8.86 -10.30
CA ASN A 238 -12.97 -7.85 -11.14
C ASN A 238 -14.42 -8.17 -11.44
N ASP A 239 -14.88 -9.36 -11.05
CA ASP A 239 -16.26 -9.76 -11.26
C ASP A 239 -17.11 -9.51 -10.01
N ILE A 240 -18.39 -9.27 -10.25
CA ILE A 240 -19.40 -9.09 -9.21
C ILE A 240 -20.33 -10.26 -9.27
N ILE A 241 -20.61 -10.87 -8.13
CA ILE A 241 -21.57 -11.96 -8.01
C ILE A 241 -22.81 -11.41 -7.32
N SER A 242 -23.98 -11.74 -7.86
CA SER A 242 -25.29 -11.45 -7.28
C SER A 242 -26.14 -12.73 -7.29
N GLU A 243 -26.86 -12.98 -6.21
CA GLU A 243 -27.85 -14.05 -6.14
C GLU A 243 -29.22 -13.45 -6.35
N VAL A 244 -30.00 -14.02 -7.26
CA VAL A 244 -31.34 -13.56 -7.60
C VAL A 244 -32.30 -14.73 -7.49
N ILE A 245 -33.40 -14.53 -6.76
CA ILE A 245 -34.46 -15.50 -6.62
C ILE A 245 -35.48 -15.25 -7.74
N ILE A 246 -35.82 -16.28 -8.49
CA ILE A 246 -36.83 -16.28 -9.55
C ILE A 246 -37.96 -17.25 -9.21
N SER A 247 -39.14 -16.97 -9.73
CA SER A 247 -40.29 -17.91 -9.57
C SER A 247 -40.05 -19.17 -10.39
N ARG A 248 -40.61 -20.30 -9.92
CA ARG A 248 -40.59 -21.58 -10.65
C ARG A 248 -41.11 -21.44 -12.10
N LYS A 249 -42.19 -20.69 -12.26
CA LYS A 249 -42.78 -20.42 -13.58
C LYS A 249 -41.78 -19.74 -14.53
N LEU A 250 -41.05 -18.72 -14.06
CA LEU A 250 -40.04 -18.02 -14.87
C LEU A 250 -38.86 -18.94 -15.20
N ALA A 251 -38.49 -19.83 -14.29
CA ALA A 251 -37.43 -20.80 -14.52
C ALA A 251 -37.83 -21.85 -15.58
N ASP A 252 -39.06 -22.33 -15.53
CA ASP A 252 -39.55 -23.37 -16.43
C ASP A 252 -39.90 -22.84 -17.83
N GLU A 253 -40.55 -21.67 -17.92
CA GLU A 253 -41.03 -21.09 -19.19
C GLU A 253 -40.04 -20.11 -19.84
N GLY A 254 -39.02 -19.66 -19.08
CA GLY A 254 -38.16 -18.57 -19.48
C GLY A 254 -38.87 -17.23 -19.47
N GLY A 255 -38.16 -16.18 -19.85
CA GLY A 255 -38.71 -14.82 -19.91
C GLY A 255 -37.74 -13.72 -19.57
N THR A 256 -38.28 -12.53 -19.31
CA THR A 256 -37.47 -11.35 -18.96
C THR A 256 -37.50 -11.05 -17.48
N LEU A 257 -36.35 -10.72 -16.92
CA LEU A 257 -36.17 -10.31 -15.54
C LEU A 257 -35.41 -8.98 -15.48
N VAL A 258 -35.80 -8.09 -14.56
CA VAL A 258 -35.05 -6.88 -14.27
C VAL A 258 -34.09 -7.17 -13.12
N ALA A 259 -32.81 -7.31 -13.44
CA ALA A 259 -31.76 -7.54 -12.46
C ALA A 259 -31.08 -6.23 -12.06
N GLU A 260 -30.76 -6.10 -10.77
CA GLU A 260 -29.95 -5.00 -10.27
C GLU A 260 -28.49 -5.17 -10.65
N THR A 261 -27.83 -4.07 -10.96
CA THR A 261 -26.39 -3.99 -11.23
C THR A 261 -25.77 -2.89 -10.35
N LEU A 262 -24.45 -2.78 -10.35
CA LEU A 262 -23.76 -1.69 -9.63
C LEU A 262 -24.11 -0.29 -10.18
N ASN A 263 -24.62 -0.21 -11.41
CA ASN A 263 -24.98 1.05 -12.10
C ASN A 263 -26.49 1.30 -12.22
N GLY A 264 -27.30 0.51 -11.54
CA GLY A 264 -28.76 0.58 -11.66
C GLY A 264 -29.34 -0.77 -12.04
N SER A 265 -30.40 -0.78 -12.88
CA SER A 265 -31.10 -2.01 -13.26
C SER A 265 -30.90 -2.33 -14.74
N LYS A 266 -30.89 -3.63 -15.09
CA LYS A 266 -30.77 -4.13 -16.45
C LYS A 266 -31.77 -5.26 -16.70
N THR A 267 -32.46 -5.20 -17.82
CA THR A 267 -33.31 -6.29 -18.25
C THR A 267 -32.43 -7.41 -18.82
N ILE A 268 -32.62 -8.61 -18.32
CA ILE A 268 -31.93 -9.84 -18.75
C ILE A 268 -32.96 -10.87 -19.23
N GLN A 269 -32.51 -11.77 -20.08
CA GLN A 269 -33.29 -12.92 -20.54
C GLN A 269 -32.94 -14.12 -19.66
N VAL A 270 -33.94 -14.75 -19.08
CA VAL A 270 -33.87 -16.05 -18.42
C VAL A 270 -34.24 -17.11 -19.42
N GLU A 271 -33.42 -18.14 -19.60
CA GLU A 271 -33.66 -19.22 -20.54
C GLU A 271 -34.70 -20.19 -19.98
N GLU A 272 -35.47 -20.85 -20.88
CA GLU A 272 -36.40 -21.90 -20.50
C GLU A 272 -35.64 -23.08 -19.90
N GLY A 273 -36.12 -23.59 -18.76
CA GLY A 273 -35.50 -24.69 -18.05
C GLY A 273 -34.30 -24.31 -17.19
N THR A 274 -34.14 -23.02 -16.81
CA THR A 274 -33.07 -22.55 -15.91
C THR A 274 -33.08 -23.30 -14.57
N LEU A 275 -31.93 -23.83 -14.17
CA LEU A 275 -31.76 -24.63 -12.96
C LEU A 275 -31.26 -23.78 -11.75
N ILE A 276 -31.52 -24.33 -10.56
CA ILE A 276 -30.97 -23.73 -9.31
C ILE A 276 -29.44 -23.74 -9.38
N GLY A 277 -28.84 -22.58 -9.08
CA GLY A 277 -27.37 -22.39 -9.07
C GLY A 277 -26.78 -22.12 -10.44
N GLU A 278 -27.60 -22.10 -11.51
CA GLU A 278 -27.17 -21.71 -12.85
C GLU A 278 -26.68 -20.24 -12.87
N GLU A 279 -25.65 -19.97 -13.65
CA GLU A 279 -24.98 -18.67 -13.68
C GLU A 279 -25.17 -17.98 -15.03
N LEU A 280 -25.70 -16.75 -14.98
CA LEU A 280 -25.77 -15.87 -16.15
C LEU A 280 -24.63 -14.84 -16.06
N LEU A 281 -23.79 -14.77 -17.09
CA LEU A 281 -22.67 -13.88 -17.18
C LEU A 281 -23.01 -12.66 -18.04
N ILE A 282 -22.93 -11.46 -17.42
CA ILE A 282 -23.17 -10.18 -18.10
C ILE A 282 -21.85 -9.43 -18.20
N SER A 283 -21.23 -9.45 -19.35
CA SER A 283 -19.96 -8.81 -19.60
C SER A 283 -20.03 -7.28 -19.44
N GLY A 284 -19.01 -6.67 -18.84
CA GLY A 284 -18.91 -5.22 -18.67
C GLY A 284 -19.72 -4.64 -17.53
N GLU A 285 -20.42 -5.46 -16.71
CA GLU A 285 -21.19 -5.02 -15.54
C GLU A 285 -20.49 -5.30 -14.20
N GLY A 286 -19.24 -5.80 -14.24
CA GLY A 286 -18.40 -6.01 -13.07
C GLY A 286 -17.65 -4.76 -12.61
N ALA A 287 -16.65 -4.94 -11.75
CA ALA A 287 -15.77 -3.88 -11.29
C ALA A 287 -14.81 -3.42 -12.41
N ALA A 288 -14.37 -2.18 -12.32
CA ALA A 288 -13.43 -1.61 -13.26
C ALA A 288 -12.06 -2.31 -13.22
N ILE A 289 -11.43 -2.41 -14.40
CA ILE A 289 -10.10 -2.97 -14.62
C ILE A 289 -9.22 -1.87 -15.23
N SER A 290 -7.93 -1.86 -14.90
CA SER A 290 -6.97 -0.93 -15.50
C SER A 290 -7.43 0.53 -15.49
N TRP A 291 -7.83 1.03 -14.32
CA TRP A 291 -8.27 2.41 -14.11
C TRP A 291 -9.55 2.78 -14.89
N GLY A 292 -10.46 1.83 -15.06
CA GLY A 292 -11.78 2.06 -15.66
C GLY A 292 -11.88 1.88 -17.17
N LYS A 293 -10.80 1.49 -17.87
CA LYS A 293 -10.82 1.26 -19.33
C LYS A 293 -11.65 0.03 -19.75
N LYS A 294 -11.74 -0.95 -18.89
CA LYS A 294 -12.53 -2.17 -19.05
C LYS A 294 -13.22 -2.49 -17.73
N ARG A 295 -14.26 -3.31 -17.79
CA ARG A 295 -14.94 -3.82 -16.60
C ARG A 295 -15.02 -5.35 -16.67
N GLY A 296 -15.04 -5.99 -15.50
CA GLY A 296 -15.34 -7.42 -15.36
C GLY A 296 -16.79 -7.74 -15.69
N ALA A 297 -17.21 -8.93 -15.35
CA ALA A 297 -18.59 -9.39 -15.54
C ALA A 297 -19.40 -9.25 -14.24
N LEU A 298 -20.73 -9.14 -14.40
CA LEU A 298 -21.69 -9.46 -13.36
C LEU A 298 -22.11 -10.91 -13.59
N ILE A 299 -21.97 -11.75 -12.57
CA ILE A 299 -22.39 -13.15 -12.55
C ILE A 299 -23.64 -13.23 -11.69
N ILE A 300 -24.76 -13.52 -12.30
CA ILE A 300 -26.03 -13.71 -11.60
C ILE A 300 -26.21 -15.21 -11.37
N LYS A 301 -26.35 -15.62 -10.12
CA LYS A 301 -26.73 -16.99 -9.74
C LYS A 301 -28.21 -17.05 -9.47
N PHE A 302 -28.90 -17.93 -10.18
CA PHE A 302 -30.34 -18.11 -10.00
C PHE A 302 -30.64 -19.04 -8.84
N ASN A 303 -31.48 -18.59 -7.95
CA ASN A 303 -32.18 -19.40 -6.97
C ASN A 303 -33.67 -19.43 -7.34
N ILE A 304 -34.36 -20.55 -7.13
CA ILE A 304 -35.75 -20.70 -7.48
C ILE A 304 -36.56 -20.72 -6.19
N GLU A 305 -37.66 -19.96 -6.13
CA GLU A 305 -38.60 -20.01 -5.00
C GLU A 305 -39.14 -21.45 -4.90
N GLU A 306 -39.06 -22.02 -3.68
CA GLU A 306 -39.79 -23.25 -3.38
C GLU A 306 -41.27 -22.89 -3.33
N ASP A 307 -42.12 -23.62 -4.09
CA ASP A 307 -43.59 -23.49 -3.99
C ASP A 307 -43.95 -23.88 -2.54
N ASP A 308 -44.42 -22.93 -1.73
CA ASP A 308 -45.06 -23.22 -0.46
C ASP A 308 -46.32 -24.07 -0.76
N SER A 309 -46.21 -25.36 -0.48
CA SER A 309 -47.29 -26.37 -0.64
C SER A 309 -48.30 -26.24 0.47
#